data_9abe19b6975d90df68e786bce12d9913
#
_entry.id   9abe19b6975d90df68e786bce12d9913
#
_cell.length_a   1.000
_cell.length_b   1.000
_cell.length_c   1.000
_cell.angle_alpha   90.00
_cell.angle_beta   90.00
_cell.angle_gamma   90.00
#
_symmetry.space_group_name_H-M   'P 1'
#
loop_
_entity.id
_entity.type
_entity.pdbx_description
1 polymer ?
#
loop_
_entity_poly.entity_id
_entity_poly.type
_entity_poly.pdbx_seq_one_letter_code
_entity_poly.pdbx_strand_id
1 'polypeptide(L)'
;MRACVLFVSPRREASNTLAVTNIFLNTWRAAGHRAEVFSLYDLSIAPCRACRACQTDHAAPNCAIHDDMDDIFESILQSDLIVFASPIYSWYCTAPLKAAMDRLVYALCKFYGEMRGPSLLEGKALCAITTCGYRPEQGADLFDEGLRRWCKHARVRYLGLFAARHMGYDVPFMTPEIAENAKAFAEKIFKNM
;
A
#
# COMPACT_ATOMS: atom_id res chain seq x y z
N MET A 1 6.36 -16.56 -0.77
CA MET A 1 6.36 -15.18 -0.21
C MET A 1 4.97 -14.83 0.29
N ARG A 2 4.87 -13.88 1.23
CA ARG A 2 3.61 -13.35 1.77
C ARG A 2 3.49 -11.86 1.45
N ALA A 3 2.33 -11.42 0.98
CA ALA A 3 2.01 -10.02 0.75
C ALA A 3 0.94 -9.55 1.76
N CYS A 4 1.13 -8.35 2.31
CA CYS A 4 0.09 -7.59 3.00
C CYS A 4 -0.44 -6.51 2.05
N VAL A 5 -1.73 -6.55 1.74
CA VAL A 5 -2.38 -5.65 0.78
C VAL A 5 -3.30 -4.71 1.53
N LEU A 6 -3.00 -3.43 1.52
CA LEU A 6 -3.86 -2.38 2.04
C LEU A 6 -4.70 -1.83 0.88
N PHE A 7 -5.90 -2.38 0.74
CA PHE A 7 -6.87 -1.96 -0.26
C PHE A 7 -7.76 -0.87 0.30
N VAL A 8 -7.98 0.17 -0.49
CA VAL A 8 -8.85 1.27 -0.09
C VAL A 8 -9.64 1.77 -1.30
N SER A 9 -10.96 1.66 -1.22
CA SER A 9 -11.89 2.29 -2.16
C SER A 9 -13.27 2.39 -1.54
N PRO A 10 -13.94 3.57 -1.59
CA PRO A 10 -15.30 3.72 -1.07
C PRO A 10 -16.32 2.94 -1.89
N ARG A 11 -15.98 2.54 -3.13
CA ARG A 11 -16.88 1.78 -4.01
C ARG A 11 -16.86 0.27 -3.74
N ARG A 12 -16.01 -0.18 -2.82
CA ARG A 12 -15.90 -1.59 -2.41
C ARG A 12 -15.82 -2.52 -3.63
N GLU A 13 -16.74 -3.46 -3.78
CA GLU A 13 -16.77 -4.45 -4.87
C GLU A 13 -16.93 -3.83 -6.28
N ALA A 14 -17.58 -2.67 -6.37
CA ALA A 14 -17.71 -1.94 -7.64
C ALA A 14 -16.48 -1.08 -7.98
N SER A 15 -15.37 -1.28 -7.27
CA SER A 15 -14.16 -0.49 -7.43
C SER A 15 -13.31 -0.96 -8.62
N ASN A 16 -12.96 -0.03 -9.49
CA ASN A 16 -11.98 -0.26 -10.54
C ASN A 16 -10.60 -0.65 -9.97
N THR A 17 -10.23 -0.03 -8.84
CA THR A 17 -8.98 -0.39 -8.14
C THR A 17 -9.02 -1.83 -7.65
N LEU A 18 -10.16 -2.30 -7.12
CA LEU A 18 -10.29 -3.70 -6.70
C LEU A 18 -10.20 -4.64 -7.89
N ALA A 19 -10.83 -4.31 -9.00
CA ALA A 19 -10.78 -5.14 -10.21
C ALA A 19 -9.33 -5.40 -10.66
N VAL A 20 -8.51 -4.36 -10.70
CA VAL A 20 -7.06 -4.49 -11.02
C VAL A 20 -6.31 -5.23 -9.91
N THR A 21 -6.59 -4.92 -8.65
CA THR A 21 -5.96 -5.58 -7.51
C THR A 21 -6.24 -7.09 -7.51
N ASN A 22 -7.43 -7.50 -7.91
CA ASN A 22 -7.79 -8.91 -8.02
C ASN A 22 -6.98 -9.64 -9.11
N ILE A 23 -6.68 -9.00 -10.24
CA ILE A 23 -5.80 -9.58 -11.26
C ILE A 23 -4.39 -9.79 -10.68
N PHE A 24 -3.85 -8.78 -9.99
CA PHE A 24 -2.58 -8.89 -9.29
C PHE A 24 -2.58 -10.06 -8.29
N LEU A 25 -3.59 -10.13 -7.42
CA LEU A 25 -3.73 -11.16 -6.40
C LEU A 25 -3.86 -12.56 -6.99
N ASN A 26 -4.64 -12.72 -8.06
CA ASN A 26 -4.80 -14.00 -8.73
C ASN A 26 -3.48 -14.46 -9.36
N THR A 27 -2.75 -13.55 -9.99
CA THR A 27 -1.42 -13.83 -10.57
C THR A 27 -0.40 -14.18 -9.48
N TRP A 28 -0.40 -13.43 -8.37
CA TRP A 28 0.46 -13.65 -7.21
C TRP A 28 0.21 -15.04 -6.57
N ARG A 29 -1.06 -15.38 -6.38
CA ARG A 29 -1.46 -16.68 -5.80
C ARG A 29 -1.19 -17.85 -6.73
N ALA A 30 -1.39 -17.68 -8.04
CA ALA A 30 -1.09 -18.69 -9.05
C ALA A 30 0.41 -19.04 -9.11
N ALA A 31 1.28 -18.09 -8.72
CA ALA A 31 2.71 -18.29 -8.55
C ALA A 31 3.08 -18.99 -7.20
N GLY A 32 2.09 -19.46 -6.43
CA GLY A 32 2.31 -20.15 -5.15
C GLY A 32 2.55 -19.24 -3.95
N HIS A 33 2.23 -17.95 -4.06
CA HIS A 33 2.42 -16.99 -2.99
C HIS A 33 1.13 -16.75 -2.19
N ARG A 34 1.25 -16.23 -0.96
CA ARG A 34 0.11 -15.90 -0.09
C ARG A 34 -0.11 -14.39 -0.06
N ALA A 35 -1.35 -13.97 0.10
CA ALA A 35 -1.70 -12.57 0.29
C ALA A 35 -2.85 -12.43 1.29
N GLU A 36 -2.67 -11.53 2.23
CA GLU A 36 -3.68 -11.05 3.15
C GLU A 36 -4.13 -9.65 2.71
N VAL A 37 -5.43 -9.39 2.72
CA VAL A 37 -6.01 -8.14 2.20
C VAL A 37 -6.82 -7.47 3.29
N PHE A 38 -6.50 -6.22 3.57
CA PHE A 38 -7.23 -5.35 4.48
C PHE A 38 -7.99 -4.30 3.66
N SER A 39 -9.32 -4.30 3.79
CA SER A 39 -10.19 -3.27 3.20
C SER A 39 -10.31 -2.10 4.17
N LEU A 40 -9.51 -1.05 3.96
CA LEU A 40 -9.37 0.05 4.92
C LEU A 40 -10.65 0.88 5.12
N TYR A 41 -11.63 0.80 4.20
CA TYR A 41 -12.94 1.42 4.41
C TYR A 41 -13.85 0.66 5.37
N ASP A 42 -13.53 -0.60 5.64
CA ASP A 42 -14.30 -1.45 6.55
C ASP A 42 -13.65 -1.52 7.95
N LEU A 43 -12.50 -0.82 8.12
CA LEU A 43 -11.71 -0.80 9.34
C LEU A 43 -11.75 0.58 10.01
N SER A 44 -11.62 0.56 11.34
CA SER A 44 -11.47 1.77 12.15
C SER A 44 -9.98 2.08 12.32
N ILE A 45 -9.47 3.05 11.58
CA ILE A 45 -8.07 3.45 11.63
C ILE A 45 -7.98 4.94 11.96
N ALA A 46 -7.61 5.27 13.18
CA ALA A 46 -7.42 6.64 13.61
C ALA A 46 -6.12 7.24 13.02
N PRO A 47 -6.10 8.53 12.67
CA PRO A 47 -4.88 9.21 12.24
C PRO A 47 -3.79 9.21 13.30
N CYS A 48 -2.53 9.25 12.87
CA CYS A 48 -1.40 9.41 13.78
C CYS A 48 -1.50 10.72 14.57
N ARG A 49 -1.32 10.66 15.90
CA ARG A 49 -1.35 11.84 16.79
C ARG A 49 0.03 12.42 17.06
N ALA A 50 1.08 11.88 16.43
CA ALA A 50 2.48 12.28 16.64
C ALA A 50 2.91 12.26 18.13
N CYS A 51 2.33 11.41 18.96
CA CYS A 51 2.60 11.33 20.41
C CYS A 51 3.95 10.70 20.74
N ARG A 52 4.60 10.03 19.77
CA ARG A 52 5.90 9.34 19.88
C ARG A 52 5.96 8.19 20.88
N ALA A 53 4.86 7.75 21.49
CA ALA A 53 4.85 6.60 22.39
C ALA A 53 5.45 5.34 21.72
N CYS A 54 5.22 5.16 20.42
CA CYS A 54 5.79 4.07 19.65
C CYS A 54 7.32 4.07 19.52
N GLN A 55 8.00 5.15 19.92
CA GLN A 55 9.45 5.27 19.82
C GLN A 55 10.21 4.77 21.06
N THR A 56 9.49 4.37 22.11
CA THR A 56 10.10 3.86 23.36
C THR A 56 10.47 2.38 23.29
N ASP A 57 9.87 1.63 22.35
CA ASP A 57 10.19 0.22 22.09
C ASP A 57 10.70 0.07 20.65
N HIS A 58 11.93 -0.39 20.49
CA HIS A 58 12.56 -0.58 19.19
C HIS A 58 12.31 -1.97 18.57
N ALA A 59 11.68 -2.87 19.29
CA ALA A 59 11.41 -4.24 18.84
C ALA A 59 9.99 -4.45 18.29
N ALA A 60 9.04 -3.59 18.69
CA ALA A 60 7.63 -3.71 18.36
C ALA A 60 7.02 -2.39 17.87
N PRO A 61 5.87 -2.37 17.20
CA PRO A 61 5.18 -1.15 16.77
C PRO A 61 4.90 -0.20 17.94
N ASN A 62 4.39 -0.70 19.06
CA ASN A 62 4.12 0.02 20.31
C ASN A 62 3.33 1.31 20.11
N CYS A 63 2.31 1.30 19.24
CA CYS A 63 1.45 2.44 19.02
C CYS A 63 0.48 2.61 20.20
N ALA A 64 0.33 3.85 20.70
CA ALA A 64 -0.60 4.15 21.80
C ALA A 64 -2.08 4.20 21.37
N ILE A 65 -2.37 4.05 20.08
CA ILE A 65 -3.72 3.98 19.55
C ILE A 65 -3.98 2.51 19.20
N HIS A 66 -4.88 1.88 19.93
CA HIS A 66 -5.30 0.50 19.72
C HIS A 66 -6.59 0.50 18.91
N ASP A 67 -6.50 0.08 17.67
CA ASP A 67 -7.57 -0.04 16.69
C ASP A 67 -7.16 -1.09 15.64
N ASP A 68 -7.92 -1.22 14.55
CA ASP A 68 -7.64 -2.23 13.51
C ASP A 68 -6.25 -2.10 12.85
N MET A 69 -5.49 -1.04 13.18
CA MET A 69 -4.11 -0.92 12.74
C MET A 69 -3.16 -1.92 13.41
N ASP A 70 -3.53 -2.47 14.56
CA ASP A 70 -2.71 -3.44 15.27
C ASP A 70 -2.56 -4.74 14.44
N ASP A 71 -3.64 -5.22 13.81
CA ASP A 71 -3.61 -6.38 12.92
C ASP A 71 -2.80 -6.09 11.64
N ILE A 72 -2.89 -4.86 11.13
CA ILE A 72 -2.11 -4.43 9.97
C ILE A 72 -0.61 -4.40 10.29
N PHE A 73 -0.22 -3.92 11.47
CA PHE A 73 1.18 -3.96 11.90
C PHE A 73 1.71 -5.39 11.94
N GLU A 74 0.95 -6.30 12.54
CA GLU A 74 1.33 -7.71 12.62
C GLU A 74 1.49 -8.33 11.22
N SER A 75 0.49 -8.14 10.36
CA SER A 75 0.53 -8.66 8.99
C SER A 75 1.72 -8.12 8.19
N ILE A 76 1.99 -6.81 8.28
CA ILE A 76 3.13 -6.18 7.59
C ILE A 76 4.46 -6.73 8.12
N LEU A 77 4.62 -6.90 9.43
CA LEU A 77 5.85 -7.45 10.00
C LEU A 77 6.13 -8.87 9.53
N GLN A 78 5.10 -9.67 9.30
CA GLN A 78 5.18 -11.04 8.78
C GLN A 78 5.27 -11.15 7.26
N SER A 79 5.13 -10.03 6.52
CA SER A 79 5.09 -10.02 5.06
C SER A 79 6.43 -9.67 4.43
N ASP A 80 6.67 -10.19 3.23
CA ASP A 80 7.82 -9.85 2.38
C ASP A 80 7.50 -8.62 1.51
N LEU A 81 6.23 -8.50 1.09
CA LEU A 81 5.72 -7.45 0.20
C LEU A 81 4.57 -6.68 0.84
N ILE A 82 4.64 -5.36 0.76
CA ILE A 82 3.54 -4.44 1.07
C ILE A 82 2.93 -3.96 -0.25
N VAL A 83 1.61 -4.05 -0.39
CA VAL A 83 0.91 -3.55 -1.57
C VAL A 83 -0.06 -2.47 -1.13
N PHE A 84 0.11 -1.25 -1.65
CA PHE A 84 -0.87 -0.18 -1.48
C PHE A 84 -1.78 -0.12 -2.70
N ALA A 85 -3.08 -0.36 -2.51
CA ALA A 85 -4.07 -0.37 -3.58
C ALA A 85 -5.13 0.72 -3.32
N SER A 86 -5.05 1.86 -4.03
CA SER A 86 -5.90 3.04 -3.81
C SER A 86 -6.24 3.74 -5.12
N PRO A 87 -7.48 4.22 -5.33
CA PRO A 87 -7.71 5.22 -6.35
C PRO A 87 -6.97 6.51 -5.98
N ILE A 88 -6.64 7.29 -6.99
CA ILE A 88 -6.06 8.63 -6.80
C ILE A 88 -7.19 9.64 -6.63
N TYR A 89 -7.19 10.32 -5.48
CA TYR A 89 -8.02 11.49 -5.19
C TYR A 89 -7.11 12.68 -4.90
N SER A 90 -7.36 13.80 -5.56
CA SER A 90 -6.54 15.02 -5.40
C SER A 90 -5.03 14.72 -5.56
N TRP A 91 -4.68 13.97 -6.60
CA TRP A 91 -3.30 13.56 -6.97
C TRP A 91 -2.57 12.70 -5.93
N TYR A 92 -3.26 12.21 -4.91
CA TYR A 92 -2.67 11.34 -3.88
C TYR A 92 -3.58 10.15 -3.55
N CYS A 93 -3.15 9.28 -2.65
CA CYS A 93 -4.01 8.20 -2.17
C CYS A 93 -5.17 8.76 -1.32
N THR A 94 -6.19 7.93 -1.11
CA THR A 94 -7.33 8.30 -0.26
C THR A 94 -6.95 8.40 1.22
N ALA A 95 -7.76 9.15 1.98
CA ALA A 95 -7.49 9.47 3.39
C ALA A 95 -7.24 8.24 4.29
N PRO A 96 -7.99 7.12 4.21
CA PRO A 96 -7.71 5.97 5.06
C PRO A 96 -6.32 5.35 4.81
N LEU A 97 -5.86 5.30 3.54
CA LEU A 97 -4.51 4.82 3.25
C LEU A 97 -3.46 5.79 3.80
N LYS A 98 -3.69 7.10 3.66
CA LYS A 98 -2.76 8.10 4.21
C LYS A 98 -2.64 7.99 5.73
N ALA A 99 -3.75 7.78 6.45
CA ALA A 99 -3.74 7.55 7.89
C ALA A 99 -2.92 6.31 8.27
N ALA A 100 -3.10 5.21 7.54
CA ALA A 100 -2.30 4.00 7.73
C ALA A 100 -0.81 4.25 7.43
N MET A 101 -0.48 4.91 6.30
CA MET A 101 0.90 5.23 5.92
C MET A 101 1.64 6.04 6.99
N ASP A 102 0.97 7.05 7.59
CA ASP A 102 1.57 7.86 8.66
C ASP A 102 1.86 7.02 9.89
N ARG A 103 0.91 6.16 10.28
CA ARG A 103 1.09 5.27 11.42
C ARG A 103 2.17 4.21 11.17
N LEU A 104 2.28 3.68 9.95
CA LEU A 104 3.35 2.75 9.57
C LEU A 104 4.73 3.39 9.74
N VAL A 105 4.92 4.61 9.24
CA VAL A 105 6.20 5.32 9.39
C VAL A 105 6.53 5.56 10.85
N TYR A 106 5.60 6.14 11.62
CA TYR A 106 5.88 6.48 13.01
C TYR A 106 6.03 5.27 13.93
N ALA A 107 5.25 4.21 13.70
CA ALA A 107 5.31 3.02 14.57
C ALA A 107 6.45 2.05 14.19
N LEU A 108 6.80 1.96 12.91
CA LEU A 108 7.77 0.97 12.44
C LEU A 108 9.15 1.55 12.11
N CYS A 109 9.28 2.86 11.89
CA CYS A 109 10.58 3.52 11.76
C CYS A 109 10.95 4.16 13.10
N LYS A 110 11.90 3.59 13.82
CA LYS A 110 12.33 4.04 15.17
C LYS A 110 13.33 5.18 15.08
N PHE A 111 13.02 6.22 14.30
CA PHE A 111 13.94 7.31 13.98
C PHE A 111 13.68 8.60 14.76
N TYR A 112 12.59 8.67 15.52
CA TYR A 112 12.01 9.91 16.06
C TYR A 112 12.06 9.99 17.58
N GLY A 113 12.62 8.98 18.26
CA GLY A 113 12.84 8.94 19.72
C GLY A 113 14.11 9.68 20.15
N GLU A 114 14.39 9.69 21.44
CA GLU A 114 15.63 10.22 22.00
C GLU A 114 16.85 9.45 21.47
N MET A 115 16.74 8.13 21.38
CA MET A 115 17.70 7.27 20.71
C MET A 115 17.13 6.83 19.37
N ARG A 116 17.95 6.93 18.33
CA ARG A 116 17.59 6.44 17.00
C ARG A 116 17.67 4.92 16.96
N GLY A 117 16.56 4.28 16.65
CA GLY A 117 16.45 2.84 16.45
C GLY A 117 16.44 2.42 14.97
N PRO A 118 16.15 1.13 14.71
CA PRO A 118 16.07 0.57 13.35
C PRO A 118 14.77 0.96 12.64
N SER A 119 14.67 0.62 11.35
CA SER A 119 13.39 0.44 10.70
C SER A 119 12.96 -1.03 10.80
N LEU A 120 11.79 -1.28 11.37
CA LEU A 120 11.20 -2.63 11.39
C LEU A 120 10.67 -3.05 10.01
N LEU A 121 10.69 -2.13 9.03
CA LEU A 121 10.35 -2.37 7.64
C LEU A 121 11.57 -2.73 6.78
N GLU A 122 12.77 -2.64 7.33
CA GLU A 122 14.01 -2.88 6.57
C GLU A 122 14.03 -4.28 5.95
N GLY A 123 14.42 -4.36 4.69
CA GLY A 123 14.44 -5.62 3.92
C GLY A 123 13.12 -5.98 3.22
N LYS A 124 12.01 -5.34 3.55
CA LYS A 124 10.73 -5.54 2.87
C LYS A 124 10.69 -4.80 1.53
N ALA A 125 9.75 -5.20 0.69
CA ALA A 125 9.46 -4.51 -0.57
C ALA A 125 8.08 -3.85 -0.54
N LEU A 126 7.87 -2.83 -1.39
CA LEU A 126 6.58 -2.19 -1.58
C LEU A 126 6.31 -1.97 -3.07
N CYS A 127 5.09 -2.26 -3.50
CA CYS A 127 4.55 -1.79 -4.76
C CYS A 127 3.17 -1.15 -4.56
N ALA A 128 2.70 -0.41 -5.56
CA ALA A 128 1.38 0.20 -5.49
C ALA A 128 0.56 -0.10 -6.74
N ILE A 129 -0.76 -0.12 -6.55
CA ILE A 129 -1.78 -0.29 -7.61
C ILE A 129 -2.75 0.88 -7.48
N THR A 130 -2.92 1.64 -8.56
CA THR A 130 -3.79 2.81 -8.55
C THR A 130 -4.71 2.86 -9.76
N THR A 131 -5.80 3.59 -9.60
CA THR A 131 -6.66 4.03 -10.70
C THR A 131 -6.82 5.55 -10.62
N CYS A 132 -6.81 6.24 -11.76
CA CYS A 132 -6.89 7.69 -11.82
C CYS A 132 -7.70 8.15 -13.03
N GLY A 133 -8.28 9.35 -12.97
CA GLY A 133 -9.02 9.95 -14.07
C GLY A 133 -8.13 10.61 -15.12
N TYR A 134 -6.98 11.15 -14.71
CA TYR A 134 -5.99 11.71 -15.62
C TYR A 134 -5.09 10.62 -16.22
N ARG A 135 -4.25 11.00 -17.19
CA ARG A 135 -3.19 10.11 -17.64
C ARG A 135 -2.28 9.77 -16.46
N PRO A 136 -1.79 8.53 -16.33
CA PRO A 136 -0.98 8.11 -15.20
C PRO A 136 0.18 9.06 -14.86
N GLU A 137 0.83 9.62 -15.89
CA GLU A 137 1.98 10.52 -15.78
C GLU A 137 1.62 11.90 -15.19
N GLN A 138 0.34 12.22 -15.09
CA GLN A 138 -0.20 13.48 -14.58
C GLN A 138 -1.16 13.29 -13.41
N GLY A 139 -1.64 12.07 -13.21
CA GLY A 139 -2.64 11.75 -12.18
C GLY A 139 -2.07 10.98 -11.02
N ALA A 140 -1.04 10.15 -11.23
CA ALA A 140 -0.45 9.30 -10.20
C ALA A 140 1.02 9.65 -9.88
N ASP A 141 1.60 10.60 -10.58
CA ASP A 141 3.00 11.01 -10.47
C ASP A 141 3.39 11.49 -9.07
N LEU A 142 2.56 12.32 -8.44
CA LEU A 142 2.83 12.82 -7.08
C LEU A 142 2.77 11.69 -6.05
N PHE A 143 1.85 10.74 -6.23
CA PHE A 143 1.78 9.58 -5.35
C PHE A 143 2.97 8.65 -5.56
N ASP A 144 3.39 8.39 -6.80
CA ASP A 144 4.58 7.58 -7.12
C ASP A 144 5.85 8.19 -6.50
N GLU A 145 6.05 9.50 -6.67
CA GLU A 145 7.19 10.21 -6.07
C GLU A 145 7.10 10.20 -4.53
N GLY A 146 5.91 10.38 -3.97
CA GLY A 146 5.68 10.25 -2.52
C GLY A 146 6.09 8.87 -1.99
N LEU A 147 5.73 7.81 -2.71
CA LEU A 147 6.10 6.43 -2.35
C LEU A 147 7.60 6.19 -2.46
N ARG A 148 8.29 6.73 -3.47
CA ARG A 148 9.76 6.64 -3.58
C ARG A 148 10.44 7.23 -2.35
N ARG A 149 9.99 8.41 -1.92
CA ARG A 149 10.52 9.07 -0.71
C ARG A 149 10.17 8.31 0.56
N TRP A 150 8.93 7.84 0.67
CA TRP A 150 8.46 7.04 1.80
C TRP A 150 9.30 5.75 1.94
N CYS A 151 9.50 5.03 0.85
CA CYS A 151 10.27 3.79 0.84
C CYS A 151 11.75 4.04 1.18
N LYS A 152 12.36 5.07 0.59
CA LYS A 152 13.74 5.48 0.92
C LYS A 152 13.89 5.78 2.41
N HIS A 153 12.95 6.53 2.98
CA HIS A 153 12.94 6.88 4.39
C HIS A 153 12.76 5.64 5.28
N ALA A 154 11.81 4.79 4.95
CA ALA A 154 11.47 3.58 5.70
C ALA A 154 12.44 2.40 5.46
N ARG A 155 13.45 2.55 4.57
CA ARG A 155 14.39 1.52 4.14
C ARG A 155 13.71 0.30 3.50
N VAL A 156 12.65 0.55 2.74
CA VAL A 156 11.89 -0.43 1.98
C VAL A 156 12.29 -0.37 0.52
N ARG A 157 12.39 -1.50 -0.16
CA ARG A 157 12.62 -1.54 -1.62
C ARG A 157 11.34 -1.14 -2.35
N TYR A 158 11.39 -0.05 -3.11
CA TYR A 158 10.28 0.33 -3.96
C TYR A 158 10.35 -0.40 -5.31
N LEU A 159 9.31 -1.18 -5.62
CA LEU A 159 9.25 -2.00 -6.85
C LEU A 159 8.42 -1.34 -7.97
N GLY A 160 7.79 -0.20 -7.69
CA GLY A 160 7.06 0.60 -8.66
C GLY A 160 5.56 0.68 -8.40
N LEU A 161 4.90 1.43 -9.27
CA LEU A 161 3.46 1.68 -9.24
C LEU A 161 2.84 1.25 -10.56
N PHE A 162 1.72 0.53 -10.51
CA PHE A 162 0.81 0.32 -11.61
C PHE A 162 -0.33 1.33 -11.53
N ALA A 163 -0.58 2.06 -12.60
CA ALA A 163 -1.68 3.02 -12.68
C ALA A 163 -2.54 2.74 -13.90
N ALA A 164 -3.83 2.52 -13.71
CA ALA A 164 -4.80 2.37 -14.79
C ALA A 164 -5.71 3.60 -14.87
N ARG A 165 -5.91 4.11 -16.09
CA ARG A 165 -6.76 5.27 -16.31
C ARG A 165 -8.22 4.88 -16.39
N HIS A 166 -9.09 5.61 -15.68
CA HIS A 166 -10.53 5.58 -15.82
C HIS A 166 -10.98 6.63 -16.84
N MET A 167 -11.56 6.20 -17.98
CA MET A 167 -11.87 7.07 -19.10
C MET A 167 -13.24 7.78 -18.99
N GLY A 168 -14.05 7.43 -18.00
CA GLY A 168 -15.39 7.97 -17.79
C GLY A 168 -16.36 6.89 -17.30
N TYR A 169 -17.52 7.31 -16.79
CA TYR A 169 -18.50 6.36 -16.22
C TYR A 169 -19.23 5.55 -17.28
N ASP A 170 -19.30 6.06 -18.50
CA ASP A 170 -19.99 5.42 -19.63
C ASP A 170 -19.06 4.49 -20.44
N VAL A 171 -17.81 4.36 -20.03
CA VAL A 171 -16.81 3.51 -20.68
C VAL A 171 -16.44 2.34 -19.76
N PRO A 172 -16.51 1.09 -20.23
CA PRO A 172 -16.04 -0.05 -19.45
C PRO A 172 -14.58 0.16 -19.02
N PHE A 173 -14.33 0.06 -17.72
CA PHE A 173 -12.98 0.29 -17.19
C PHE A 173 -12.02 -0.84 -17.54
N MET A 174 -12.45 -2.09 -17.31
CA MET A 174 -11.58 -3.24 -17.52
C MET A 174 -11.51 -3.60 -19.00
N THR A 175 -10.37 -3.38 -19.60
CA THR A 175 -10.06 -3.80 -20.97
C THR A 175 -9.05 -4.96 -20.97
N PRO A 176 -8.95 -5.74 -22.07
CA PRO A 176 -7.90 -6.75 -22.19
C PRO A 176 -6.50 -6.21 -21.96
N GLU A 177 -6.22 -4.99 -22.41
CA GLU A 177 -4.93 -4.31 -22.23
C GLU A 177 -4.65 -4.02 -20.73
N ILE A 178 -5.63 -3.46 -20.00
CA ILE A 178 -5.49 -3.20 -18.56
C ILE A 178 -5.25 -4.51 -17.82
N ALA A 179 -5.98 -5.56 -18.18
CA ALA A 179 -5.84 -6.87 -17.53
C ALA A 179 -4.45 -7.47 -17.77
N GLU A 180 -3.96 -7.44 -19.01
CA GLU A 180 -2.63 -7.98 -19.36
C GLU A 180 -1.51 -7.17 -18.68
N ASN A 181 -1.61 -5.84 -18.69
CA ASN A 181 -0.62 -4.97 -18.04
C ASN A 181 -0.61 -5.18 -16.51
N ALA A 182 -1.76 -5.37 -15.87
CA ALA A 182 -1.84 -5.67 -14.44
C ALA A 182 -1.21 -7.03 -14.09
N LYS A 183 -1.42 -8.04 -14.95
CA LYS A 183 -0.80 -9.35 -14.82
C LYS A 183 0.72 -9.25 -14.99
N ALA A 184 1.18 -8.59 -16.05
CA ALA A 184 2.60 -8.37 -16.30
C ALA A 184 3.28 -7.61 -15.16
N PHE A 185 2.58 -6.64 -14.55
CA PHE A 185 3.07 -5.95 -13.36
C PHE A 185 3.25 -6.91 -12.18
N ALA A 186 2.28 -7.77 -11.88
CA ALA A 186 2.40 -8.78 -10.82
C ALA A 186 3.60 -9.72 -11.08
N GLU A 187 3.77 -10.18 -12.31
CA GLU A 187 4.89 -11.04 -12.71
C GLU A 187 6.24 -10.34 -12.54
N LYS A 188 6.32 -9.06 -12.91
CA LYS A 188 7.51 -8.23 -12.66
C LYS A 188 7.82 -8.10 -11.18
N ILE A 189 6.80 -7.91 -10.33
CA ILE A 189 6.98 -7.75 -8.89
C ILE A 189 7.63 -9.00 -8.30
N PHE A 190 7.06 -10.19 -8.50
CA PHE A 190 7.65 -11.38 -7.86
C PHE A 190 8.98 -11.85 -8.47
N LYS A 191 9.30 -11.47 -9.73
CA LYS A 191 10.64 -11.70 -10.31
C LYS A 191 11.71 -10.80 -9.70
N ASN A 192 11.32 -9.66 -9.12
CA ASN A 192 12.22 -8.69 -8.51
C ASN A 192 12.25 -8.75 -6.96
N MET A 193 11.55 -9.74 -6.35
CA MET A 193 11.60 -9.99 -4.91
C MET A 193 12.86 -10.77 -4.53
#